data_23a5f6f5af5363e447e8b150822ea852
#
_entry.id   23a5f6f5af5363e447e8b150822ea852
#
_cell.length_a   1.000
_cell.length_b   1.000
_cell.length_c   1.000
_cell.angle_alpha   90.00
_cell.angle_beta   90.00
_cell.angle_gamma   90.00
#
_symmetry.space_group_name_H-M   'P 1'
#
loop_
_entity.id
_entity.type
_entity.pdbx_description
1 polymer ?
#
loop_
_entity_poly.entity_id
_entity_poly.type
_entity_poly.pdbx_seq_one_letter_code
_entity_poly.pdbx_strand_id
1 'polypeptide(L)'
;MTTRYGISMTRAPEAGVPLGRIETPRLVYAVIAVCTAAAAFLRFYQLTRPGYLLGVTEYDDGVQFGDAVRLVSGVIPYRDFVVMQPPGSVVLMAPVALAAKVTGSVWGLAIARLLTAAADTVCVALLGLLVRHRGPVAVGIACGIYAVYPDALVAAHTFLLEPWMNLFCLIGALLVFDRDRLTDGRRLAWGGAAFGVAAAVKLWALVPLAVIALLVLRRPRRLGLLAGGAAVGFGAPVLPFLAMAPAGVTKDVVVSQFVRANIQHPVPLPRLTDLTGLSLFPHLSSRLSLVLVLAVSAVVAIGYLAACRAGARLPSALDWYALIGLVAVTGMLLWPYGYWSHYGAVAGPFIALVLALPAGLLRPAEHRAQIVPLMAVCAVAAIVIAALGLRQLATETRLHTSTSLAARADRLIPPGSCVLTNDPSLTVSADRFAPASPVCPAMVDAYGTLLAMTDGRKMLATPQEVHSVTALWSAEFARAPYAWLETGSQGQIPWTPALYAYFTSHFRLLGLVNGPGAHDVPEGGLYARR
;
A
#
# COMPACT_ATOMS: atom_id res chain seq x y z
N MET A 1 30.17 14.36 -73.41
CA MET A 1 30.69 15.30 -72.40
C MET A 1 29.55 15.61 -71.42
N THR A 2 29.50 14.93 -70.29
CA THR A 2 28.49 15.13 -69.23
C THR A 2 29.26 15.25 -67.94
N THR A 3 29.40 16.49 -67.48
CA THR A 3 30.09 16.86 -66.29
C THR A 3 29.19 16.60 -65.05
N ARG A 4 29.55 15.61 -64.19
CA ARG A 4 28.90 15.40 -62.89
C ARG A 4 29.51 16.35 -61.88
N TYR A 5 28.72 17.27 -61.31
CA TYR A 5 29.07 18.02 -60.10
C TYR A 5 28.78 17.15 -58.87
N GLY A 6 29.84 16.74 -58.18
CA GLY A 6 29.75 16.13 -56.88
C GLY A 6 29.67 17.21 -55.81
N ILE A 7 28.54 17.32 -55.10
CA ILE A 7 28.41 18.15 -53.92
C ILE A 7 28.98 17.35 -52.72
N SER A 8 30.17 17.74 -52.29
CA SER A 8 30.77 17.26 -51.01
C SER A 8 30.05 17.94 -49.87
N MET A 9 29.19 17.20 -49.18
CA MET A 9 28.67 17.63 -47.86
C MET A 9 29.77 17.44 -46.82
N THR A 10 30.48 18.50 -46.50
CA THR A 10 31.33 18.59 -45.34
C THR A 10 30.45 18.47 -44.07
N ARG A 11 30.55 17.34 -43.37
CA ARG A 11 30.02 17.20 -42.00
C ARG A 11 30.60 18.29 -41.13
N ALA A 12 29.74 19.20 -40.63
CA ALA A 12 30.09 20.10 -39.56
C ALA A 12 30.53 19.25 -38.33
N PRO A 13 31.58 19.62 -37.61
CA PRO A 13 31.97 18.95 -36.41
C PRO A 13 30.83 19.09 -35.41
N GLU A 14 30.27 17.96 -34.96
CA GLU A 14 29.42 17.94 -33.77
C GLU A 14 30.23 18.56 -32.63
N ALA A 15 29.91 19.79 -32.29
CA ALA A 15 30.38 20.43 -31.07
C ALA A 15 29.88 19.58 -29.93
N GLY A 16 30.71 18.66 -29.46
CA GLY A 16 30.48 17.89 -28.26
C GLY A 16 30.29 18.89 -27.11
N VAL A 17 29.03 19.11 -26.72
CA VAL A 17 28.71 19.81 -25.50
C VAL A 17 29.46 19.07 -24.39
N PRO A 18 30.42 19.71 -23.69
CA PRO A 18 31.14 19.06 -22.61
C PRO A 18 30.09 18.64 -21.59
N LEU A 19 29.89 17.34 -21.46
CA LEU A 19 29.15 16.74 -20.36
C LEU A 19 29.83 17.24 -19.08
N GLY A 20 29.20 18.24 -18.42
CA GLY A 20 29.69 18.81 -17.19
C GLY A 20 30.11 17.67 -16.26
N ARG A 21 31.26 17.81 -15.61
CA ARG A 21 31.83 16.85 -14.67
C ARG A 21 30.72 16.23 -13.87
N ILE A 22 30.53 14.92 -14.04
CA ILE A 22 29.64 14.10 -13.22
C ILE A 22 30.13 14.31 -11.79
N GLU A 23 29.38 15.08 -11.00
CA GLU A 23 29.64 15.20 -9.57
C GLU A 23 29.79 13.78 -9.04
N THR A 24 30.85 13.55 -8.29
CA THR A 24 31.38 12.24 -7.97
C THR A 24 30.27 11.25 -7.66
N PRO A 25 30.20 10.07 -8.30
CA PRO A 25 29.16 9.06 -8.06
C PRO A 25 28.96 8.77 -6.57
N ARG A 26 30.03 8.97 -5.79
CA ARG A 26 30.05 8.84 -4.33
C ARG A 26 29.04 9.74 -3.61
N LEU A 27 28.86 11.01 -4.03
CA LEU A 27 27.91 11.93 -3.38
C LEU A 27 26.45 11.49 -3.61
N VAL A 28 26.12 11.06 -4.84
CA VAL A 28 24.78 10.54 -5.15
C VAL A 28 24.44 9.33 -4.28
N TYR A 29 25.34 8.36 -4.18
CA TYR A 29 25.12 7.18 -3.35
C TYR A 29 25.12 7.52 -1.85
N ALA A 30 25.92 8.48 -1.40
CA ALA A 30 25.87 8.96 -0.03
C ALA A 30 24.52 9.60 0.32
N VAL A 31 23.93 10.41 -0.57
CA VAL A 31 22.61 10.98 -0.38
C VAL A 31 21.53 9.89 -0.34
N ILE A 32 21.59 8.90 -1.24
CA ILE A 32 20.68 7.74 -1.19
C ILE A 32 20.79 7.04 0.16
N ALA A 33 22.02 6.73 0.60
CA ALA A 33 22.25 6.01 1.86
C ALA A 33 21.73 6.79 3.07
N VAL A 34 21.98 8.10 3.15
CA VAL A 34 21.50 8.96 4.24
C VAL A 34 19.98 9.02 4.28
N CYS A 35 19.33 9.27 3.12
CA CYS A 35 17.86 9.29 3.07
C CYS A 35 17.25 7.93 3.40
N THR A 36 17.86 6.82 2.94
CA THR A 36 17.40 5.46 3.25
C THR A 36 17.57 5.16 4.74
N ALA A 37 18.68 5.57 5.36
CA ALA A 37 18.91 5.41 6.79
C ALA A 37 17.91 6.22 7.62
N ALA A 38 17.62 7.47 7.22
CA ALA A 38 16.58 8.29 7.85
C ALA A 38 15.20 7.64 7.70
N ALA A 39 14.87 7.11 6.53
CA ALA A 39 13.64 6.38 6.28
C ALA A 39 13.54 5.12 7.14
N ALA A 40 14.61 4.34 7.24
CA ALA A 40 14.69 3.17 8.12
C ALA A 40 14.41 3.57 9.57
N PHE A 41 15.10 4.62 10.06
CA PHE A 41 14.87 5.13 11.41
C PHE A 41 13.39 5.45 11.66
N LEU A 42 12.75 6.22 10.77
CA LEU A 42 11.36 6.64 10.93
C LEU A 42 10.39 5.46 10.96
N ARG A 43 10.58 4.44 10.08
CA ARG A 43 9.70 3.28 9.94
C ARG A 43 9.87 2.29 11.09
N PHE A 44 11.12 2.02 11.50
CA PHE A 44 11.38 1.10 12.59
C PHE A 44 11.19 1.73 13.96
N TYR A 45 11.34 3.06 14.11
CA TYR A 45 11.15 3.74 15.39
C TYR A 45 9.79 3.44 16.02
N GLN A 46 8.71 3.48 15.22
CA GLN A 46 7.37 3.16 15.74
C GLN A 46 7.28 1.72 16.23
N LEU A 47 7.85 0.77 15.51
CA LEU A 47 7.84 -0.64 15.89
C LEU A 47 8.63 -0.94 17.19
N THR A 48 9.60 -0.08 17.53
CA THR A 48 10.36 -0.23 18.80
C THR A 48 9.60 0.26 20.03
N ARG A 49 8.48 0.97 19.85
CA ARG A 49 7.70 1.47 20.97
C ARG A 49 6.88 0.35 21.59
N PRO A 50 6.64 0.41 22.93
CA PRO A 50 5.86 -0.61 23.63
C PRO A 50 4.47 -0.81 22.97
N GLY A 51 4.13 -2.06 22.71
CA GLY A 51 2.84 -2.45 22.17
C GLY A 51 2.70 -2.42 20.64
N TYR A 52 3.61 -1.77 19.89
CA TYR A 52 3.45 -1.65 18.44
C TYR A 52 3.86 -2.91 17.68
N LEU A 53 4.99 -3.53 18.02
CA LEU A 53 5.47 -4.71 17.28
C LEU A 53 4.57 -5.93 17.49
N LEU A 54 4.14 -6.18 18.73
CA LEU A 54 3.39 -7.38 19.12
C LEU A 54 1.91 -7.10 19.41
N GLY A 55 1.49 -5.84 19.41
CA GLY A 55 0.12 -5.45 19.78
C GLY A 55 -0.84 -5.38 18.61
N VAL A 56 -2.08 -4.99 18.91
CA VAL A 56 -3.12 -4.72 17.93
C VAL A 56 -2.96 -3.26 17.47
N THR A 57 -2.65 -3.04 16.20
CA THR A 57 -2.40 -1.71 15.65
C THR A 57 -3.37 -1.33 14.53
N GLU A 58 -3.83 -2.31 13.77
CA GLU A 58 -4.68 -2.09 12.59
C GLU A 58 -5.53 -3.34 12.34
N TYR A 59 -6.73 -3.19 11.79
CA TYR A 59 -7.59 -4.30 11.39
C TYR A 59 -7.02 -5.09 10.21
N ASP A 60 -6.57 -4.36 9.19
CA ASP A 60 -6.16 -4.93 7.91
C ASP A 60 -4.93 -5.83 8.03
N ASP A 61 -4.04 -5.60 9.00
CA ASP A 61 -2.84 -6.43 9.19
C ASP A 61 -3.19 -7.84 9.65
N GLY A 62 -4.18 -7.95 10.53
CA GLY A 62 -4.71 -9.24 10.96
C GLY A 62 -5.44 -9.97 9.84
N VAL A 63 -6.20 -9.24 9.00
CA VAL A 63 -6.82 -9.80 7.80
C VAL A 63 -5.77 -10.37 6.86
N GLN A 64 -4.82 -9.53 6.42
CA GLN A 64 -3.83 -9.92 5.41
C GLN A 64 -2.91 -11.05 5.88
N PHE A 65 -2.49 -11.03 7.15
CA PHE A 65 -1.67 -12.08 7.71
C PHE A 65 -2.50 -13.34 8.04
N GLY A 66 -3.72 -13.16 8.52
CA GLY A 66 -4.67 -14.23 8.79
C GLY A 66 -5.00 -15.05 7.55
N ASP A 67 -5.16 -14.41 6.39
CA ASP A 67 -5.35 -15.09 5.10
C ASP A 67 -4.20 -16.05 4.79
N ALA A 68 -2.95 -15.62 5.02
CA ALA A 68 -1.77 -16.47 4.82
C ALA A 68 -1.71 -17.62 5.83
N VAL A 69 -2.09 -17.38 7.10
CA VAL A 69 -2.18 -18.43 8.13
C VAL A 69 -3.24 -19.49 7.75
N ARG A 70 -4.41 -19.06 7.23
CA ARG A 70 -5.43 -19.99 6.73
C ARG A 70 -4.92 -20.81 5.56
N LEU A 71 -4.28 -20.18 4.57
CA LEU A 71 -3.72 -20.87 3.41
C LEU A 71 -2.74 -22.00 3.81
N VAL A 72 -1.75 -21.69 4.65
CA VAL A 72 -0.75 -22.71 5.05
C VAL A 72 -1.33 -23.81 5.94
N SER A 73 -2.55 -23.63 6.42
CA SER A 73 -3.29 -24.59 7.21
C SER A 73 -4.32 -25.39 6.39
N GLY A 74 -4.31 -25.21 5.06
CA GLY A 74 -5.15 -25.97 4.13
C GLY A 74 -6.55 -25.41 3.92
N VAL A 75 -6.85 -24.20 4.46
CA VAL A 75 -8.10 -23.47 4.20
C VAL A 75 -7.86 -22.53 3.03
N ILE A 76 -8.54 -22.75 1.92
CA ILE A 76 -8.20 -22.14 0.64
C ILE A 76 -8.93 -20.80 0.47
N PRO A 77 -8.20 -19.69 0.27
CA PRO A 77 -8.78 -18.39 -0.07
C PRO A 77 -9.74 -18.45 -1.27
N TYR A 78 -10.79 -17.64 -1.26
CA TYR A 78 -11.84 -17.55 -2.30
C TYR A 78 -12.74 -18.78 -2.43
N ARG A 79 -12.30 -19.96 -1.97
CA ARG A 79 -13.11 -21.19 -1.96
C ARG A 79 -13.81 -21.35 -0.61
N ASP A 80 -13.06 -21.22 0.47
CA ASP A 80 -13.53 -21.53 1.82
C ASP A 80 -13.88 -20.27 2.62
N PHE A 81 -13.31 -19.11 2.24
CA PHE A 81 -13.59 -17.80 2.84
C PHE A 81 -13.31 -16.66 1.85
N VAL A 82 -13.90 -15.50 2.11
CA VAL A 82 -13.79 -14.29 1.29
C VAL A 82 -12.43 -13.62 1.48
N VAL A 83 -11.79 -13.24 0.38
CA VAL A 83 -10.55 -12.43 0.36
C VAL A 83 -10.71 -11.30 -0.64
N MET A 84 -10.73 -10.05 -0.16
CA MET A 84 -11.05 -8.88 -0.98
C MET A 84 -9.91 -8.36 -1.86
N GLN A 85 -8.72 -8.92 -1.72
CA GLN A 85 -7.51 -8.53 -2.47
C GLN A 85 -7.01 -9.70 -3.33
N PRO A 86 -6.21 -9.44 -4.38
CA PRO A 86 -5.54 -10.50 -5.11
C PRO A 86 -4.61 -11.31 -4.19
N PRO A 87 -4.32 -12.59 -4.50
CA PRO A 87 -3.62 -13.49 -3.58
C PRO A 87 -2.10 -13.25 -3.44
N GLY A 88 -1.56 -12.22 -4.07
CA GLY A 88 -0.11 -11.96 -4.03
C GLY A 88 0.43 -11.72 -2.62
N SER A 89 -0.29 -11.00 -1.77
CA SER A 89 0.08 -10.79 -0.36
C SER A 89 0.03 -12.10 0.44
N VAL A 90 -0.99 -12.93 0.20
CA VAL A 90 -1.17 -14.22 0.85
C VAL A 90 0.00 -15.16 0.50
N VAL A 91 0.35 -15.25 -0.78
CA VAL A 91 1.50 -16.06 -1.25
C VAL A 91 2.82 -15.51 -0.72
N LEU A 92 3.00 -14.20 -0.71
CA LEU A 92 4.20 -13.53 -0.21
C LEU A 92 4.44 -13.82 1.27
N MET A 93 3.38 -13.85 2.08
CA MET A 93 3.45 -14.09 3.52
C MET A 93 3.31 -15.59 3.90
N ALA A 94 3.02 -16.47 2.97
CA ALA A 94 2.92 -17.92 3.24
C ALA A 94 4.17 -18.50 3.92
N PRO A 95 5.43 -18.16 3.56
CA PRO A 95 6.61 -18.64 4.29
C PRO A 95 6.66 -18.15 5.74
N VAL A 96 6.26 -16.90 6.01
CA VAL A 96 6.20 -16.31 7.37
C VAL A 96 5.09 -17.00 8.18
N ALA A 97 3.93 -17.20 7.56
CA ALA A 97 2.82 -17.92 8.18
C ALA A 97 3.16 -19.40 8.45
N LEU A 98 3.98 -20.04 7.61
CA LEU A 98 4.47 -21.38 7.85
C LEU A 98 5.41 -21.42 9.07
N ALA A 99 6.31 -20.47 9.20
CA ALA A 99 7.16 -20.32 10.37
C ALA A 99 6.33 -20.04 11.64
N ALA A 100 5.24 -19.29 11.52
CA ALA A 100 4.33 -18.97 12.61
C ALA A 100 3.63 -20.20 13.22
N LYS A 101 3.58 -21.35 12.50
CA LYS A 101 3.11 -22.62 13.10
C LYS A 101 3.97 -23.09 14.27
N VAL A 102 5.23 -22.68 14.32
CA VAL A 102 6.18 -23.03 15.38
C VAL A 102 6.38 -21.88 16.35
N THR A 103 6.43 -20.64 15.84
CA THR A 103 6.74 -19.46 16.67
C THR A 103 5.51 -18.77 17.26
N GLY A 104 4.31 -19.14 16.83
CA GLY A 104 3.06 -18.46 17.14
C GLY A 104 2.69 -17.37 16.13
N SER A 105 1.39 -17.10 16.01
CA SER A 105 0.86 -16.10 15.05
C SER A 105 1.29 -14.68 15.38
N VAL A 106 1.46 -14.35 16.66
CA VAL A 106 1.94 -13.04 17.11
C VAL A 106 3.34 -12.73 16.59
N TRP A 107 4.26 -13.69 16.64
CA TRP A 107 5.61 -13.52 16.09
C TRP A 107 5.62 -13.53 14.57
N GLY A 108 4.73 -14.31 13.95
CA GLY A 108 4.53 -14.26 12.51
C GLY A 108 4.11 -12.87 12.03
N LEU A 109 3.12 -12.26 12.67
CA LEU A 109 2.67 -10.90 12.37
C LEU A 109 3.78 -9.86 12.64
N ALA A 110 4.54 -10.02 13.73
CA ALA A 110 5.68 -9.16 14.03
C ALA A 110 6.74 -9.20 12.92
N ILE A 111 7.06 -10.39 12.40
CA ILE A 111 7.98 -10.54 11.25
C ILE A 111 7.39 -9.88 10.01
N ALA A 112 6.10 -10.06 9.71
CA ALA A 112 5.44 -9.41 8.59
C ALA A 112 5.52 -7.87 8.68
N ARG A 113 5.35 -7.29 9.87
CA ARG A 113 5.52 -5.85 10.16
C ARG A 113 6.95 -5.38 9.89
N LEU A 114 7.94 -6.10 10.41
CA LEU A 114 9.36 -5.77 10.18
C LEU A 114 9.74 -5.84 8.70
N LEU A 115 9.26 -6.85 7.98
CA LEU A 115 9.48 -6.98 6.53
C LEU A 115 8.80 -5.87 5.75
N THR A 116 7.61 -5.41 6.17
CA THR A 116 6.89 -4.30 5.54
C THR A 116 7.64 -2.98 5.73
N ALA A 117 8.12 -2.69 6.93
CA ALA A 117 8.97 -1.53 7.21
C ALA A 117 10.27 -1.56 6.39
N ALA A 118 10.88 -2.75 6.24
CA ALA A 118 12.06 -2.93 5.39
C ALA A 118 11.73 -2.73 3.90
N ALA A 119 10.62 -3.27 3.40
CA ALA A 119 10.18 -3.10 2.02
C ALA A 119 9.99 -1.63 1.65
N ASP A 120 9.31 -0.86 2.51
CA ASP A 120 9.09 0.57 2.26
C ASP A 120 10.39 1.40 2.42
N THR A 121 11.30 1.00 3.30
CA THR A 121 12.65 1.57 3.38
C THR A 121 13.42 1.35 2.08
N VAL A 122 13.35 0.16 1.50
CA VAL A 122 13.98 -0.16 0.21
C VAL A 122 13.36 0.67 -0.92
N CYS A 123 12.08 1.01 -0.87
CA CYS A 123 11.44 1.90 -1.85
C CYS A 123 12.15 3.25 -1.95
N VAL A 124 12.63 3.83 -0.83
CA VAL A 124 13.42 5.08 -0.83
C VAL A 124 14.72 4.90 -1.63
N ALA A 125 15.44 3.81 -1.40
CA ALA A 125 16.68 3.52 -2.12
C ALA A 125 16.42 3.30 -3.63
N LEU A 126 15.39 2.53 -3.99
CA LEU A 126 15.02 2.28 -5.39
C LEU A 126 14.62 3.57 -6.11
N LEU A 127 13.89 4.45 -5.43
CA LEU A 127 13.52 5.76 -5.97
C LEU A 127 14.75 6.62 -6.24
N GLY A 128 15.71 6.66 -5.31
CA GLY A 128 17.00 7.33 -5.51
C GLY A 128 17.80 6.75 -6.67
N LEU A 129 17.85 5.41 -6.78
CA LEU A 129 18.50 4.72 -7.89
C LEU A 129 17.83 5.03 -9.24
N LEU A 130 16.52 5.21 -9.28
CA LEU A 130 15.80 5.55 -10.50
C LEU A 130 16.21 6.92 -11.05
N VAL A 131 16.43 7.90 -10.16
CA VAL A 131 16.77 9.28 -10.55
C VAL A 131 18.26 9.64 -10.38
N ARG A 132 19.14 8.67 -10.02
CA ARG A 132 20.56 8.89 -9.72
C ARG A 132 21.33 9.65 -10.79
N HIS A 133 20.96 9.48 -12.04
CA HIS A 133 21.59 10.13 -13.20
C HIS A 133 21.27 11.63 -13.31
N ARG A 134 20.32 12.12 -12.50
CA ARG A 134 19.89 13.54 -12.45
C ARG A 134 20.64 14.35 -11.39
N GLY A 135 21.58 13.71 -10.67
CA GLY A 135 22.44 14.36 -9.68
C GLY A 135 21.90 14.33 -8.25
N PRO A 136 22.74 14.75 -7.28
CA PRO A 136 22.47 14.58 -5.85
C PRO A 136 21.28 15.39 -5.35
N VAL A 137 20.99 16.55 -5.95
CA VAL A 137 19.85 17.40 -5.56
C VAL A 137 18.53 16.72 -5.91
N ALA A 138 18.40 16.22 -7.14
CA ALA A 138 17.18 15.50 -7.56
C ALA A 138 16.96 14.23 -6.71
N VAL A 139 18.06 13.51 -6.42
CA VAL A 139 18.02 12.33 -5.54
C VAL A 139 17.60 12.72 -4.12
N GLY A 140 18.19 13.80 -3.58
CA GLY A 140 17.87 14.27 -2.23
C GLY A 140 16.38 14.67 -2.08
N ILE A 141 15.82 15.34 -3.09
CA ILE A 141 14.40 15.70 -3.12
C ILE A 141 13.53 14.45 -3.22
N ALA A 142 13.80 13.56 -4.18
CA ALA A 142 12.97 12.37 -4.38
C ALA A 142 13.00 11.45 -3.15
N CYS A 143 14.19 11.09 -2.67
CA CYS A 143 14.36 10.23 -1.50
C CYS A 143 13.85 10.90 -0.22
N GLY A 144 14.18 12.19 -0.02
CA GLY A 144 13.81 12.92 1.19
C GLY A 144 12.30 13.08 1.33
N ILE A 145 11.60 13.44 0.26
CA ILE A 145 10.14 13.56 0.27
C ILE A 145 9.49 12.21 0.60
N TYR A 146 9.88 11.14 -0.11
CA TYR A 146 9.28 9.84 0.16
C TYR A 146 9.65 9.28 1.55
N ALA A 147 10.85 9.58 2.04
CA ALA A 147 11.28 9.17 3.38
C ALA A 147 10.37 9.70 4.49
N VAL A 148 9.88 10.95 4.35
CA VAL A 148 9.05 11.63 5.37
C VAL A 148 7.58 11.70 4.98
N TYR A 149 7.18 11.12 3.86
CA TYR A 149 5.80 11.19 3.38
C TYR A 149 4.86 10.52 4.39
N PRO A 150 3.85 11.25 4.93
CA PRO A 150 3.06 10.78 6.06
C PRO A 150 2.33 9.46 5.79
N ASP A 151 1.68 9.36 4.62
CA ASP A 151 0.91 8.18 4.26
C ASP A 151 1.80 6.95 4.05
N ALA A 152 3.06 7.14 3.61
CA ALA A 152 4.04 6.05 3.55
C ALA A 152 4.48 5.60 4.94
N LEU A 153 4.63 6.54 5.90
CA LEU A 153 4.91 6.20 7.30
C LEU A 153 3.74 5.41 7.92
N VAL A 154 2.50 5.84 7.64
CA VAL A 154 1.30 5.12 8.09
C VAL A 154 1.23 3.74 7.43
N ALA A 155 1.47 3.62 6.13
CA ALA A 155 1.43 2.31 5.45
C ALA A 155 2.53 1.33 5.93
N ALA A 156 3.66 1.85 6.42
CA ALA A 156 4.82 1.04 6.81
C ALA A 156 4.85 0.64 8.29
N HIS A 157 3.92 1.16 9.13
CA HIS A 157 3.94 0.88 10.58
C HIS A 157 3.45 -0.54 10.93
N THR A 158 2.76 -1.20 10.00
CA THR A 158 2.26 -2.56 10.16
C THR A 158 2.23 -3.30 8.81
N PHE A 159 1.68 -4.52 8.78
CA PHE A 159 1.58 -5.28 7.53
C PHE A 159 0.40 -4.79 6.67
N LEU A 160 0.68 -3.81 5.82
CA LEU A 160 -0.23 -3.29 4.80
C LEU A 160 0.33 -3.54 3.39
N LEU A 161 -0.50 -3.42 2.36
CA LEU A 161 -0.17 -3.86 1.00
C LEU A 161 0.58 -2.82 0.18
N GLU A 162 0.41 -1.53 0.47
CA GLU A 162 0.96 -0.42 -0.29
C GLU A 162 2.49 -0.43 -0.36
N PRO A 163 3.24 -0.69 0.74
CA PRO A 163 4.69 -0.80 0.69
C PRO A 163 5.18 -1.89 -0.26
N TRP A 164 4.52 -3.03 -0.26
CA TRP A 164 4.87 -4.16 -1.14
C TRP A 164 4.53 -3.88 -2.60
N MET A 165 3.37 -3.28 -2.85
CA MET A 165 2.99 -2.84 -4.19
C MET A 165 3.99 -1.80 -4.72
N ASN A 166 4.34 -0.78 -3.93
CA ASN A 166 5.32 0.24 -4.30
C ASN A 166 6.70 -0.36 -4.55
N LEU A 167 7.14 -1.33 -3.73
CA LEU A 167 8.40 -2.04 -3.91
C LEU A 167 8.49 -2.67 -5.31
N PHE A 168 7.49 -3.47 -5.68
CA PHE A 168 7.49 -4.14 -6.98
C PHE A 168 7.27 -3.16 -8.14
N CYS A 169 6.48 -2.10 -7.98
CA CYS A 169 6.35 -1.02 -8.95
C CYS A 169 7.69 -0.29 -9.19
N LEU A 170 8.45 0.01 -8.14
CA LEU A 170 9.76 0.66 -8.27
C LEU A 170 10.82 -0.27 -8.85
N ILE A 171 10.83 -1.55 -8.51
CA ILE A 171 11.65 -2.56 -9.18
C ILE A 171 11.30 -2.60 -10.68
N GLY A 172 10.00 -2.63 -10.99
CA GLY A 172 9.51 -2.59 -12.37
C GLY A 172 9.98 -1.34 -13.10
N ALA A 173 9.86 -0.17 -12.49
CA ALA A 173 10.32 1.10 -13.06
C ALA A 173 11.84 1.10 -13.33
N LEU A 174 12.67 0.60 -12.39
CA LEU A 174 14.12 0.47 -12.59
C LEU A 174 14.49 -0.46 -13.74
N LEU A 175 13.68 -1.48 -14.01
CA LEU A 175 13.89 -2.39 -15.14
C LEU A 175 13.39 -1.77 -16.46
N VAL A 176 12.28 -1.04 -16.43
CA VAL A 176 11.67 -0.39 -17.59
C VAL A 176 12.46 0.82 -18.06
N PHE A 177 13.06 1.58 -17.13
CA PHE A 177 13.81 2.78 -17.46
C PHE A 177 15.32 2.54 -17.38
N ASP A 178 16.04 3.02 -18.40
CA ASP A 178 17.47 3.24 -18.34
C ASP A 178 17.71 4.75 -18.43
N ARG A 179 18.02 5.34 -17.27
CA ARG A 179 18.02 6.79 -17.09
C ARG A 179 16.64 7.36 -17.47
N ASP A 180 16.60 8.23 -18.47
CA ASP A 180 15.38 8.91 -18.93
C ASP A 180 14.65 8.20 -20.08
N ARG A 181 15.14 7.02 -20.54
CA ARG A 181 14.65 6.31 -21.72
C ARG A 181 14.05 4.95 -21.37
N LEU A 182 13.07 4.52 -22.15
CA LEU A 182 12.51 3.18 -22.02
C LEU A 182 13.49 2.14 -22.57
N THR A 183 13.68 1.06 -21.80
CA THR A 183 14.47 -0.11 -22.19
C THR A 183 13.74 -0.95 -23.24
N ASP A 184 14.35 -2.05 -23.64
CA ASP A 184 13.80 -3.01 -24.59
C ASP A 184 14.15 -4.45 -24.21
N GLY A 185 13.61 -5.41 -24.93
CA GLY A 185 13.93 -6.81 -24.80
C GLY A 185 13.60 -7.38 -23.42
N ARG A 186 14.49 -8.21 -22.89
CA ARG A 186 14.28 -8.93 -21.62
C ARG A 186 14.05 -8.00 -20.43
N ARG A 187 14.73 -6.86 -20.37
CA ARG A 187 14.57 -5.90 -19.26
C ARG A 187 13.15 -5.37 -19.18
N LEU A 188 12.55 -5.03 -20.34
CA LEU A 188 11.17 -4.55 -20.39
C LEU A 188 10.17 -5.64 -19.96
N ALA A 189 10.41 -6.91 -20.38
CA ALA A 189 9.57 -8.04 -19.96
C ALA A 189 9.66 -8.29 -18.43
N TRP A 190 10.87 -8.28 -17.86
CA TRP A 190 11.04 -8.40 -16.40
C TRP A 190 10.45 -7.22 -15.63
N GLY A 191 10.52 -6.00 -16.21
CA GLY A 191 9.83 -4.84 -15.64
C GLY A 191 8.31 -5.04 -15.64
N GLY A 192 7.75 -5.56 -16.76
CA GLY A 192 6.35 -5.97 -16.82
C GLY A 192 6.01 -7.00 -15.74
N ALA A 193 6.86 -8.03 -15.55
CA ALA A 193 6.64 -9.07 -14.55
C ALA A 193 6.61 -8.48 -13.11
N ALA A 194 7.50 -7.55 -12.80
CA ALA A 194 7.49 -6.88 -11.50
C ALA A 194 6.20 -6.08 -11.27
N PHE A 195 5.71 -5.34 -12.28
CA PHE A 195 4.39 -4.69 -12.20
C PHE A 195 3.25 -5.70 -12.09
N GLY A 196 3.35 -6.86 -12.73
CA GLY A 196 2.39 -7.94 -12.61
C GLY A 196 2.32 -8.49 -11.17
N VAL A 197 3.48 -8.72 -10.55
CA VAL A 197 3.56 -9.10 -9.12
C VAL A 197 2.96 -8.00 -8.24
N ALA A 198 3.26 -6.73 -8.51
CA ALA A 198 2.67 -5.60 -7.79
C ALA A 198 1.13 -5.62 -7.90
N ALA A 199 0.58 -5.89 -9.09
CA ALA A 199 -0.86 -6.00 -9.33
C ALA A 199 -1.47 -7.21 -8.62
N ALA A 200 -0.72 -8.31 -8.48
CA ALA A 200 -1.14 -9.46 -7.70
C ALA A 200 -1.16 -9.20 -6.19
N VAL A 201 -0.39 -8.22 -5.70
CA VAL A 201 -0.50 -7.72 -4.31
C VAL A 201 -1.69 -6.79 -4.17
N LYS A 202 -1.85 -5.81 -5.07
CA LYS A 202 -2.97 -4.87 -5.08
C LYS A 202 -3.24 -4.39 -6.51
N LEU A 203 -4.49 -4.53 -6.98
CA LEU A 203 -4.87 -4.21 -8.37
C LEU A 203 -4.51 -2.78 -8.80
N TRP A 204 -4.33 -1.87 -7.86
CA TRP A 204 -3.98 -0.48 -8.13
C TRP A 204 -2.65 -0.31 -8.88
N ALA A 205 -1.76 -1.29 -8.81
CA ALA A 205 -0.52 -1.31 -9.60
C ALA A 205 -0.77 -1.40 -11.13
N LEU A 206 -1.98 -1.74 -11.56
CA LEU A 206 -2.37 -1.67 -12.96
C LEU A 206 -2.36 -0.23 -13.50
N VAL A 207 -2.55 0.77 -12.65
CA VAL A 207 -2.52 2.18 -13.06
C VAL A 207 -1.11 2.61 -13.50
N PRO A 208 -0.04 2.50 -12.70
CA PRO A 208 1.30 2.79 -13.17
C PRO A 208 1.76 1.90 -14.33
N LEU A 209 1.33 0.64 -14.38
CA LEU A 209 1.60 -0.24 -15.53
C LEU A 209 0.93 0.29 -16.80
N ALA A 210 -0.33 0.74 -16.72
CA ALA A 210 -1.06 1.33 -17.84
C ALA A 210 -0.38 2.61 -18.37
N VAL A 211 0.19 3.42 -17.48
CA VAL A 211 0.99 4.60 -17.89
C VAL A 211 2.19 4.18 -18.74
N ILE A 212 2.92 3.14 -18.32
CA ILE A 212 4.05 2.63 -19.12
C ILE A 212 3.54 2.04 -20.45
N ALA A 213 2.44 1.30 -20.44
CA ALA A 213 1.82 0.75 -21.65
C ALA A 213 1.44 1.87 -22.64
N LEU A 214 0.92 2.99 -22.13
CA LEU A 214 0.64 4.19 -22.95
C LEU A 214 1.89 4.76 -23.59
N LEU A 215 3.02 4.83 -22.86
CA LEU A 215 4.30 5.31 -23.41
C LEU A 215 4.89 4.41 -24.51
N VAL A 216 4.57 3.14 -24.50
CA VAL A 216 5.02 2.17 -25.53
C VAL A 216 3.93 1.80 -26.56
N LEU A 217 2.74 2.40 -26.48
CA LEU A 217 1.54 2.00 -27.24
C LEU A 217 1.80 1.90 -28.77
N ARG A 218 2.58 2.83 -29.31
CA ARG A 218 2.94 2.85 -30.73
C ARG A 218 4.03 1.83 -31.14
N ARG A 219 4.50 1.01 -30.19
CA ARG A 219 5.56 0.01 -30.41
C ARG A 219 5.05 -1.38 -29.99
N PRO A 220 4.31 -2.09 -30.88
CA PRO A 220 3.57 -3.31 -30.51
C PRO A 220 4.47 -4.41 -29.91
N ARG A 221 5.71 -4.55 -30.39
CA ARG A 221 6.67 -5.50 -29.81
C ARG A 221 6.99 -5.16 -28.34
N ARG A 222 7.20 -3.88 -28.01
CA ARG A 222 7.47 -3.47 -26.62
C ARG A 222 6.23 -3.64 -25.73
N LEU A 223 5.07 -3.29 -26.27
CA LEU A 223 3.80 -3.50 -25.56
C LEU A 223 3.58 -4.99 -25.28
N GLY A 224 3.84 -5.88 -26.24
CA GLY A 224 3.73 -7.33 -26.06
C GLY A 224 4.70 -7.88 -25.01
N LEU A 225 5.96 -7.38 -24.98
CA LEU A 225 6.93 -7.78 -23.95
C LEU A 225 6.52 -7.32 -22.55
N LEU A 226 6.06 -6.07 -22.42
CA LEU A 226 5.57 -5.51 -21.15
C LEU A 226 4.33 -6.29 -20.67
N ALA A 227 3.33 -6.45 -21.54
CA ALA A 227 2.08 -7.14 -21.21
C ALA A 227 2.30 -8.63 -20.92
N GLY A 228 3.14 -9.31 -21.71
CA GLY A 228 3.49 -10.72 -21.47
C GLY A 228 4.21 -10.92 -20.15
N GLY A 229 5.17 -10.03 -19.82
CA GLY A 229 5.80 -10.03 -18.50
C GLY A 229 4.79 -9.81 -17.39
N ALA A 230 3.93 -8.80 -17.53
CA ALA A 230 2.90 -8.50 -16.52
C ALA A 230 1.92 -9.66 -16.34
N ALA A 231 1.52 -10.31 -17.41
CA ALA A 231 0.64 -11.50 -17.37
C ALA A 231 1.30 -12.66 -16.60
N VAL A 232 2.61 -12.89 -16.81
CA VAL A 232 3.36 -13.92 -16.07
C VAL A 232 3.47 -13.54 -14.59
N GLY A 233 3.88 -12.30 -14.27
CA GLY A 233 4.04 -11.84 -12.89
C GLY A 233 2.74 -11.83 -12.10
N PHE A 234 1.64 -11.44 -12.71
CA PHE A 234 0.30 -11.50 -12.12
C PHE A 234 -0.24 -12.94 -12.05
N GLY A 235 -0.10 -13.68 -13.14
CA GLY A 235 -0.67 -15.02 -13.26
C GLY A 235 -0.03 -16.02 -12.30
N ALA A 236 1.27 -15.93 -12.06
CA ALA A 236 1.97 -16.89 -11.21
C ALA A 236 1.32 -17.07 -9.82
N PRO A 237 1.03 -15.99 -9.04
CA PRO A 237 0.33 -16.15 -7.77
C PRO A 237 -1.19 -16.31 -7.90
N VAL A 238 -1.83 -15.85 -9.00
CA VAL A 238 -3.30 -15.80 -9.13
C VAL A 238 -3.88 -17.08 -9.74
N LEU A 239 -3.22 -17.67 -10.74
CA LEU A 239 -3.75 -18.82 -11.49
C LEU A 239 -4.08 -20.04 -10.61
N PRO A 240 -3.30 -20.42 -9.58
CA PRO A 240 -3.66 -21.54 -8.72
C PRO A 240 -5.03 -21.34 -8.04
N PHE A 241 -5.30 -20.13 -7.53
CA PHE A 241 -6.57 -19.81 -6.87
C PHE A 241 -7.71 -19.67 -7.87
N LEU A 242 -7.44 -19.08 -9.03
CA LEU A 242 -8.42 -18.98 -10.11
C LEU A 242 -8.85 -20.36 -10.61
N ALA A 243 -7.94 -21.34 -10.65
CA ALA A 243 -8.25 -22.70 -11.03
C ALA A 243 -9.09 -23.43 -9.96
N MET A 244 -8.85 -23.13 -8.67
CA MET A 244 -9.57 -23.78 -7.55
C MET A 244 -10.93 -23.12 -7.26
N ALA A 245 -11.05 -21.82 -7.45
CA ALA A 245 -12.24 -21.03 -7.08
C ALA A 245 -12.50 -19.88 -8.07
N PRO A 246 -12.81 -20.14 -9.36
CA PRO A 246 -12.93 -19.08 -10.36
C PRO A 246 -14.02 -18.06 -10.05
N ALA A 247 -15.16 -18.51 -9.54
CA ALA A 247 -16.26 -17.62 -9.17
C ALA A 247 -15.91 -16.75 -7.96
N GLY A 248 -15.26 -17.33 -6.94
CA GLY A 248 -14.81 -16.60 -5.74
C GLY A 248 -13.77 -15.54 -6.09
N VAL A 249 -12.69 -15.90 -6.81
CA VAL A 249 -11.68 -14.93 -7.23
C VAL A 249 -12.29 -13.79 -8.05
N THR A 250 -13.17 -14.10 -9.00
CA THR A 250 -13.81 -13.07 -9.83
C THR A 250 -14.69 -12.15 -9.00
N LYS A 251 -15.52 -12.72 -8.12
CA LYS A 251 -16.43 -11.95 -7.26
C LYS A 251 -15.67 -11.09 -6.27
N ASP A 252 -14.77 -11.69 -5.50
CA ASP A 252 -14.13 -11.05 -4.36
C ASP A 252 -13.07 -10.04 -4.81
N VAL A 253 -12.26 -10.38 -5.83
CA VAL A 253 -11.14 -9.52 -6.28
C VAL A 253 -11.59 -8.48 -7.31
N VAL A 254 -12.47 -8.84 -8.28
CA VAL A 254 -12.81 -7.94 -9.38
C VAL A 254 -14.13 -7.22 -9.09
N VAL A 255 -15.24 -7.96 -8.96
CA VAL A 255 -16.57 -7.36 -8.85
C VAL A 255 -16.66 -6.44 -7.63
N SER A 256 -16.20 -6.90 -6.47
CA SER A 256 -16.29 -6.13 -5.24
C SER A 256 -15.48 -4.82 -5.25
N GLN A 257 -14.39 -4.73 -6.03
CA GLN A 257 -13.63 -3.48 -6.16
C GLN A 257 -14.42 -2.41 -6.96
N PHE A 258 -15.18 -2.80 -7.95
CA PHE A 258 -15.98 -1.87 -8.76
C PHE A 258 -17.29 -1.48 -8.09
N VAL A 259 -17.94 -2.41 -7.41
CA VAL A 259 -19.25 -2.16 -6.74
C VAL A 259 -19.08 -1.25 -5.52
N ARG A 260 -17.99 -1.39 -4.76
CA ARG A 260 -17.67 -0.49 -3.62
C ARG A 260 -17.61 0.99 -3.99
N ALA A 261 -17.33 1.33 -5.24
CA ALA A 261 -17.25 2.70 -5.70
C ALA A 261 -18.60 3.42 -5.81
N ASN A 262 -19.71 2.69 -5.82
CA ASN A 262 -21.01 3.23 -6.23
C ASN A 262 -21.94 3.66 -5.07
N ILE A 263 -21.53 3.50 -3.79
CA ILE A 263 -22.45 3.61 -2.66
C ILE A 263 -22.56 5.02 -2.07
N GLN A 264 -21.53 5.85 -2.17
CA GLN A 264 -21.57 7.26 -1.75
C GLN A 264 -20.61 8.09 -2.60
N HIS A 265 -21.00 9.36 -2.85
CA HIS A 265 -20.13 10.28 -3.57
C HIS A 265 -18.86 10.58 -2.77
N PRO A 266 -17.67 10.42 -3.35
CA PRO A 266 -16.42 10.77 -2.69
C PRO A 266 -16.39 12.28 -2.39
N VAL A 267 -15.78 12.65 -1.26
CA VAL A 267 -15.48 14.05 -0.93
C VAL A 267 -14.04 14.33 -1.37
N PRO A 268 -13.81 14.87 -2.59
CA PRO A 268 -12.47 14.90 -3.18
C PRO A 268 -11.51 15.84 -2.46
N LEU A 269 -11.99 16.95 -1.91
CA LEU A 269 -11.13 17.97 -1.33
C LEU A 269 -10.43 17.54 -0.03
N PRO A 270 -11.10 16.95 0.97
CA PRO A 270 -10.42 16.37 2.12
C PRO A 270 -9.39 15.30 1.74
N ARG A 271 -9.73 14.41 0.79
CA ARG A 271 -8.78 13.39 0.32
C ARG A 271 -7.55 13.97 -0.36
N LEU A 272 -7.72 15.03 -1.15
CA LEU A 272 -6.59 15.73 -1.75
C LEU A 272 -5.69 16.35 -0.68
N THR A 273 -6.28 16.86 0.40
CA THR A 273 -5.54 17.37 1.56
C THR A 273 -4.73 16.26 2.23
N ASP A 274 -5.32 15.08 2.41
CA ASP A 274 -4.61 13.92 2.97
C ASP A 274 -3.46 13.48 2.06
N LEU A 275 -3.73 13.28 0.77
CA LEU A 275 -2.72 12.87 -0.23
C LEU A 275 -1.51 13.80 -0.33
N THR A 276 -1.64 15.05 0.07
CA THR A 276 -0.53 16.02 0.06
C THR A 276 0.20 16.10 1.41
N GLY A 277 -0.28 15.38 2.43
CA GLY A 277 0.23 15.47 3.80
C GLY A 277 -0.13 16.77 4.52
N LEU A 278 -0.97 17.63 3.93
CA LEU A 278 -1.42 18.90 4.55
C LEU A 278 -2.41 18.67 5.70
N SER A 279 -3.00 17.50 5.79
CA SER A 279 -3.80 17.05 6.94
C SER A 279 -3.02 16.98 8.26
N LEU A 280 -1.68 16.93 8.21
CA LEU A 280 -0.82 17.09 9.40
C LEU A 280 -0.98 18.44 10.11
N PHE A 281 -1.56 19.43 9.41
CA PHE A 281 -1.76 20.78 9.92
C PHE A 281 -3.25 21.03 10.18
N PRO A 282 -3.80 20.66 11.35
CA PRO A 282 -5.25 20.65 11.62
C PRO A 282 -5.91 22.04 11.54
N HIS A 283 -5.12 23.11 11.59
CA HIS A 283 -5.61 24.49 11.46
C HIS A 283 -5.70 24.99 10.01
N LEU A 284 -5.22 24.21 9.04
CA LEU A 284 -5.35 24.56 7.63
C LEU A 284 -6.75 24.17 7.14
N SER A 285 -7.51 25.18 6.67
CA SER A 285 -8.76 24.88 5.98
C SER A 285 -8.50 24.13 4.66
N SER A 286 -9.43 23.26 4.26
CA SER A 286 -9.30 22.52 2.99
C SER A 286 -9.16 23.45 1.77
N ARG A 287 -9.74 24.65 1.82
CA ARG A 287 -9.57 25.67 0.76
C ARG A 287 -8.14 26.21 0.70
N LEU A 288 -7.54 26.53 1.86
CA LEU A 288 -6.15 26.99 1.92
C LEU A 288 -5.20 25.87 1.49
N SER A 289 -5.46 24.63 1.90
CA SER A 289 -4.69 23.47 1.45
C SER A 289 -4.73 23.33 -0.08
N LEU A 290 -5.91 23.49 -0.70
CA LEU A 290 -6.03 23.47 -2.16
C LEU A 290 -5.22 24.59 -2.82
N VAL A 291 -5.28 25.81 -2.29
CA VAL A 291 -4.49 26.94 -2.81
C VAL A 291 -3.00 26.64 -2.72
N LEU A 292 -2.53 26.07 -1.60
CA LEU A 292 -1.12 25.68 -1.42
C LEU A 292 -0.70 24.59 -2.42
N VAL A 293 -1.53 23.57 -2.61
CA VAL A 293 -1.28 22.50 -3.60
C VAL A 293 -1.18 23.09 -5.01
N LEU A 294 -2.11 23.94 -5.40
CA LEU A 294 -2.09 24.59 -6.71
C LEU A 294 -0.87 25.50 -6.87
N ALA A 295 -0.51 26.26 -5.84
CA ALA A 295 0.67 27.13 -5.86
C ALA A 295 1.97 26.32 -6.01
N VAL A 296 2.15 25.26 -5.22
CA VAL A 296 3.31 24.37 -5.34
C VAL A 296 3.35 23.69 -6.70
N SER A 297 2.22 23.20 -7.19
CA SER A 297 2.12 22.58 -8.52
C SER A 297 2.48 23.58 -9.63
N ALA A 298 2.02 24.82 -9.53
CA ALA A 298 2.36 25.88 -10.48
C ALA A 298 3.86 26.23 -10.44
N VAL A 299 4.45 26.36 -9.25
CA VAL A 299 5.90 26.61 -9.10
C VAL A 299 6.72 25.47 -9.70
N VAL A 300 6.36 24.23 -9.43
CA VAL A 300 7.04 23.05 -10.00
C VAL A 300 6.90 23.02 -11.53
N ALA A 301 5.69 23.27 -12.05
CA ALA A 301 5.43 23.29 -13.49
C ALA A 301 6.20 24.42 -14.19
N ILE A 302 6.16 25.65 -13.64
CA ILE A 302 6.90 26.79 -14.18
C ILE A 302 8.40 26.54 -14.13
N GLY A 303 8.91 26.07 -12.98
CA GLY A 303 10.33 25.73 -12.83
C GLY A 303 10.79 24.65 -13.81
N TYR A 304 9.98 23.61 -13.99
CA TYR A 304 10.25 22.55 -14.95
C TYR A 304 10.23 23.04 -16.40
N LEU A 305 9.21 23.81 -16.80
CA LEU A 305 9.09 24.38 -18.14
C LEU A 305 10.21 25.37 -18.44
N ALA A 306 10.56 26.23 -17.49
CA ALA A 306 11.67 27.17 -17.64
C ALA A 306 13.00 26.41 -17.83
N ALA A 307 13.25 25.37 -17.04
CA ALA A 307 14.44 24.55 -17.15
C ALA A 307 14.49 23.76 -18.47
N CYS A 308 13.36 23.24 -18.95
CA CYS A 308 13.27 22.61 -20.27
C CYS A 308 13.59 23.58 -21.39
N ARG A 309 13.07 24.83 -21.34
CA ARG A 309 13.35 25.86 -22.33
C ARG A 309 14.82 26.28 -22.32
N ALA A 310 15.38 26.53 -21.14
CA ALA A 310 16.79 26.91 -20.99
C ALA A 310 17.75 25.82 -21.48
N GLY A 311 17.41 24.55 -21.28
CA GLY A 311 18.19 23.40 -21.74
C GLY A 311 17.86 22.90 -23.14
N ALA A 312 16.94 23.54 -23.88
CA ALA A 312 16.40 23.10 -25.18
C ALA A 312 16.01 21.60 -25.17
N ARG A 313 15.42 21.14 -24.08
CA ARG A 313 15.13 19.73 -23.80
C ARG A 313 13.62 19.49 -23.77
N LEU A 314 13.18 18.42 -24.42
CA LEU A 314 11.82 17.90 -24.30
C LEU A 314 11.66 16.99 -23.08
N PRO A 315 10.45 16.88 -22.48
CA PRO A 315 10.17 15.92 -21.42
C PRO A 315 10.55 14.49 -21.83
N SER A 316 11.25 13.81 -20.95
CA SER A 316 11.70 12.44 -21.16
C SER A 316 10.56 11.42 -20.91
N ALA A 317 10.80 10.15 -21.23
CA ALA A 317 9.85 9.09 -20.94
C ALA A 317 9.62 8.93 -19.41
N LEU A 318 10.66 9.12 -18.60
CA LEU A 318 10.54 9.09 -17.13
C LEU A 318 9.76 10.31 -16.61
N ASP A 319 9.92 11.49 -17.22
CA ASP A 319 9.15 12.68 -16.85
C ASP A 319 7.66 12.46 -17.13
N TRP A 320 7.33 11.92 -18.31
CA TRP A 320 5.95 11.58 -18.65
C TRP A 320 5.37 10.51 -17.72
N TYR A 321 6.15 9.49 -17.36
CA TYR A 321 5.74 8.49 -16.40
C TYR A 321 5.41 9.10 -15.03
N ALA A 322 6.24 10.02 -14.54
CA ALA A 322 6.02 10.71 -13.28
C ALA A 322 4.76 11.59 -13.32
N LEU A 323 4.61 12.42 -14.36
CA LEU A 323 3.50 13.37 -14.48
C LEU A 323 2.15 12.67 -14.71
N ILE A 324 2.08 11.77 -15.71
CA ILE A 324 0.84 11.04 -16.02
C ILE A 324 0.52 10.09 -14.86
N GLY A 325 1.55 9.46 -14.27
CA GLY A 325 1.40 8.58 -13.12
C GLY A 325 0.81 9.29 -11.92
N LEU A 326 1.30 10.49 -11.57
CA LEU A 326 0.73 11.29 -10.49
C LEU A 326 -0.75 11.59 -10.73
N VAL A 327 -1.10 12.07 -11.93
CA VAL A 327 -2.49 12.39 -12.28
C VAL A 327 -3.38 11.14 -12.23
N ALA A 328 -2.93 10.04 -12.82
CA ALA A 328 -3.70 8.80 -12.88
C ALA A 328 -3.90 8.16 -11.49
N VAL A 329 -2.84 8.12 -10.67
CA VAL A 329 -2.90 7.58 -9.30
C VAL A 329 -3.77 8.48 -8.41
N THR A 330 -3.62 9.80 -8.49
CA THR A 330 -4.49 10.74 -7.75
C THR A 330 -5.95 10.55 -8.16
N GLY A 331 -6.24 10.49 -9.47
CA GLY A 331 -7.60 10.23 -9.98
C GLY A 331 -8.16 8.90 -9.47
N MET A 332 -7.35 7.84 -9.47
CA MET A 332 -7.73 6.54 -8.90
C MET A 332 -8.07 6.66 -7.41
N LEU A 333 -7.25 7.36 -6.61
CA LEU A 333 -7.46 7.50 -5.17
C LEU A 333 -8.63 8.43 -4.79
N LEU A 334 -9.01 9.34 -5.67
CA LEU A 334 -10.19 10.20 -5.47
C LEU A 334 -11.52 9.48 -5.78
N TRP A 335 -11.49 8.34 -6.49
CA TRP A 335 -12.70 7.64 -6.96
C TRP A 335 -13.40 6.79 -5.90
N PRO A 336 -12.72 5.93 -5.07
CA PRO A 336 -13.38 4.96 -4.19
C PRO A 336 -14.16 5.62 -3.04
N TYR A 337 -15.23 4.96 -2.59
CA TYR A 337 -15.99 5.41 -1.42
C TYR A 337 -15.18 5.41 -0.12
N GLY A 338 -14.55 4.29 0.22
CA GLY A 338 -13.68 4.17 1.39
C GLY A 338 -12.29 4.72 1.09
N TYR A 339 -11.78 5.57 1.95
CA TYR A 339 -10.41 6.06 1.91
C TYR A 339 -9.80 5.98 3.31
N TRP A 340 -8.62 5.42 3.39
CA TRP A 340 -7.78 5.38 4.58
C TRP A 340 -6.45 6.05 4.26
N SER A 341 -5.83 6.67 5.27
CA SER A 341 -4.58 7.44 5.09
C SER A 341 -3.46 6.63 4.45
N HIS A 342 -3.32 5.35 4.78
CA HIS A 342 -2.31 4.48 4.17
C HIS A 342 -2.47 4.31 2.64
N TYR A 343 -3.66 4.54 2.06
CA TYR A 343 -3.86 4.49 0.61
C TYR A 343 -3.04 5.54 -0.14
N GLY A 344 -2.81 6.70 0.47
CA GLY A 344 -1.99 7.76 -0.10
C GLY A 344 -0.54 7.36 -0.34
N ALA A 345 -0.03 6.34 0.34
CA ALA A 345 1.32 5.81 0.11
C ALA A 345 1.60 5.45 -1.35
N VAL A 346 0.56 5.08 -2.11
CA VAL A 346 0.66 4.78 -3.55
C VAL A 346 1.04 6.00 -4.37
N ALA A 347 0.60 7.20 -3.97
CA ALA A 347 0.94 8.45 -4.64
C ALA A 347 2.37 8.94 -4.30
N GLY A 348 2.90 8.53 -3.15
CA GLY A 348 4.18 9.00 -2.62
C GLY A 348 5.36 8.96 -3.61
N PRO A 349 5.63 7.84 -4.31
CA PRO A 349 6.70 7.79 -5.31
C PRO A 349 6.51 8.77 -6.46
N PHE A 350 5.26 9.00 -6.92
CA PHE A 350 4.96 9.92 -8.01
C PHE A 350 5.08 11.38 -7.56
N ILE A 351 4.60 11.72 -6.36
CA ILE A 351 4.79 13.05 -5.75
C ILE A 351 6.28 13.35 -5.66
N ALA A 352 7.07 12.42 -5.13
CA ALA A 352 8.51 12.57 -4.96
C ALA A 352 9.24 12.75 -6.32
N LEU A 353 8.87 11.96 -7.33
CA LEU A 353 9.42 12.09 -8.68
C LEU A 353 9.09 13.44 -9.30
N VAL A 354 7.82 13.87 -9.26
CA VAL A 354 7.38 15.14 -9.88
C VAL A 354 8.06 16.33 -9.21
N LEU A 355 8.16 16.35 -7.88
CA LEU A 355 8.84 17.43 -7.16
C LEU A 355 10.35 17.46 -7.43
N ALA A 356 10.95 16.34 -7.81
CA ALA A 356 12.37 16.26 -8.18
C ALA A 356 12.65 16.68 -9.64
N LEU A 357 11.63 16.80 -10.52
CA LEU A 357 11.83 17.11 -11.95
C LEU A 357 12.62 18.40 -12.20
N PRO A 358 12.30 19.55 -11.60
CA PRO A 358 13.04 20.79 -11.85
C PRO A 358 14.50 20.69 -11.44
N ALA A 359 14.78 20.01 -10.33
CA ALA A 359 16.14 19.89 -9.78
C ALA A 359 17.08 19.09 -10.69
N GLY A 360 16.56 18.13 -11.44
CA GLY A 360 17.35 17.35 -12.40
C GLY A 360 17.86 18.16 -13.60
N LEU A 361 17.39 19.38 -13.77
CA LEU A 361 17.75 20.28 -14.87
C LEU A 361 18.67 21.43 -14.40
N LEU A 362 18.86 21.58 -13.08
CA LEU A 362 19.76 22.59 -12.52
C LEU A 362 21.22 22.19 -12.71
N ARG A 363 22.09 23.19 -13.01
CA ARG A 363 23.54 23.02 -13.03
C ARG A 363 24.11 23.36 -11.65
N PRO A 364 24.49 22.40 -10.81
CA PRO A 364 24.86 22.64 -9.42
C PRO A 364 26.04 23.59 -9.25
N ALA A 365 27.00 23.58 -10.20
CA ALA A 365 28.19 24.41 -10.14
C ALA A 365 27.87 25.92 -10.28
N GLU A 366 26.86 26.27 -11.09
CA GLU A 366 26.48 27.66 -11.37
C GLU A 366 25.58 28.25 -10.27
N HIS A 367 24.88 27.39 -9.50
CA HIS A 367 23.83 27.82 -8.55
C HIS A 367 24.12 27.39 -7.10
N ARG A 368 25.38 27.03 -6.77
CA ARG A 368 25.76 26.47 -5.45
C ARG A 368 25.34 27.38 -4.28
N ALA A 369 25.50 28.70 -4.41
CA ALA A 369 25.13 29.67 -3.37
C ALA A 369 23.61 29.69 -3.07
N GLN A 370 22.77 29.31 -4.04
CA GLN A 370 21.30 29.24 -3.88
C GLN A 370 20.82 27.85 -3.46
N ILE A 371 21.53 26.81 -3.87
CA ILE A 371 21.17 25.41 -3.61
C ILE A 371 21.38 25.07 -2.13
N VAL A 372 22.48 25.49 -1.50
CA VAL A 372 22.81 25.16 -0.10
C VAL A 372 21.72 25.65 0.88
N PRO A 373 21.30 26.93 0.87
CA PRO A 373 20.25 27.40 1.76
C PRO A 373 18.90 26.75 1.45
N LEU A 374 18.59 26.50 0.17
CA LEU A 374 17.36 25.79 -0.20
C LEU A 374 17.34 24.36 0.37
N MET A 375 18.44 23.63 0.25
CA MET A 375 18.55 22.27 0.83
C MET A 375 18.45 22.28 2.35
N ALA A 376 18.97 23.30 3.03
CA ALA A 376 18.83 23.45 4.47
C ALA A 376 17.36 23.67 4.87
N VAL A 377 16.64 24.54 4.16
CA VAL A 377 15.19 24.76 4.38
C VAL A 377 14.41 23.46 4.13
N CYS A 378 14.69 22.74 3.05
CA CYS A 378 14.05 21.46 2.77
C CYS A 378 14.34 20.42 3.86
N ALA A 379 15.56 20.37 4.41
CA ALA A 379 15.90 19.47 5.50
C ALA A 379 15.15 19.80 6.79
N VAL A 380 15.04 21.09 7.16
CA VAL A 380 14.24 21.52 8.31
C VAL A 380 12.75 21.18 8.10
N ALA A 381 12.20 21.45 6.93
CA ALA A 381 10.83 21.10 6.59
C ALA A 381 10.61 19.57 6.70
N ALA A 382 11.54 18.76 6.20
CA ALA A 382 11.48 17.31 6.30
C ALA A 382 11.48 16.81 7.76
N ILE A 383 12.29 17.41 8.62
CA ILE A 383 12.32 17.07 10.06
C ILE A 383 10.97 17.41 10.72
N VAL A 384 10.41 18.58 10.41
CA VAL A 384 9.09 18.99 10.95
C VAL A 384 7.99 18.04 10.46
N ILE A 385 7.94 17.75 9.17
CA ILE A 385 6.97 16.81 8.59
C ILE A 385 7.11 15.42 9.21
N ALA A 386 8.34 14.91 9.37
CA ALA A 386 8.60 13.63 10.00
C ALA A 386 8.10 13.58 11.46
N ALA A 387 8.38 14.65 12.23
CA ALA A 387 7.92 14.74 13.62
C ALA A 387 6.39 14.78 13.72
N LEU A 388 5.72 15.54 12.85
CA LEU A 388 4.26 15.61 12.78
C LEU A 388 3.66 14.28 12.32
N GLY A 389 4.25 13.62 11.31
CA GLY A 389 3.81 12.31 10.83
C GLY A 389 3.92 11.23 11.88
N LEU A 390 5.02 11.17 12.65
CA LEU A 390 5.17 10.25 13.78
C LEU A 390 4.17 10.54 14.90
N ARG A 391 3.86 11.82 15.15
CA ARG A 391 2.83 12.21 16.12
C ARG A 391 1.44 11.75 15.67
N GLN A 392 1.08 11.99 14.42
CA GLN A 392 -0.19 11.55 13.84
C GLN A 392 -0.31 10.02 13.92
N LEU A 393 0.71 9.29 13.48
CA LEU A 393 0.76 7.84 13.56
C LEU A 393 0.52 7.35 14.99
N ALA A 394 1.12 7.99 15.99
CA ALA A 394 0.94 7.64 17.39
C ALA A 394 -0.49 7.91 17.91
N THR A 395 -1.22 8.85 17.30
CA THR A 395 -2.63 9.16 17.67
C THR A 395 -3.64 8.30 16.93
N GLU A 396 -3.35 7.92 15.69
CA GLU A 396 -4.23 7.09 14.85
C GLU A 396 -4.14 5.61 15.20
N THR A 397 -2.96 5.14 15.62
CA THR A 397 -2.77 3.74 16.03
C THR A 397 -3.50 3.48 17.34
N ARG A 398 -4.59 2.75 17.27
CA ARG A 398 -5.32 2.26 18.45
C ARG A 398 -4.48 1.18 19.13
N LEU A 399 -3.61 1.59 20.05
CA LEU A 399 -2.90 0.65 20.91
C LEU A 399 -3.88 0.05 21.92
N HIS A 400 -4.48 -1.06 21.58
CA HIS A 400 -4.91 -1.97 22.61
C HIS A 400 -3.64 -2.59 23.19
N THR A 401 -3.28 -2.18 24.41
CA THR A 401 -2.05 -2.67 25.06
C THR A 401 -2.07 -4.20 25.03
N SER A 402 -1.26 -4.78 24.17
CA SER A 402 -1.22 -6.19 23.83
C SER A 402 -1.06 -7.11 25.04
N THR A 403 -0.31 -6.66 26.04
CA THR A 403 -0.05 -7.40 27.26
C THR A 403 -1.31 -7.65 28.09
N SER A 404 -2.26 -6.71 28.15
CA SER A 404 -3.49 -6.89 28.91
C SER A 404 -4.52 -7.75 28.18
N LEU A 405 -4.60 -7.61 26.85
CA LEU A 405 -5.53 -8.40 26.02
C LEU A 405 -5.06 -9.84 25.86
N ALA A 406 -3.78 -10.06 25.53
CA ALA A 406 -3.21 -11.40 25.45
C ALA A 406 -3.31 -12.13 26.80
N ALA A 407 -2.92 -11.48 27.91
CA ALA A 407 -3.02 -12.08 29.23
C ALA A 407 -4.47 -12.41 29.66
N ARG A 408 -5.46 -11.66 29.13
CA ARG A 408 -6.87 -11.96 29.36
C ARG A 408 -7.34 -13.13 28.52
N ALA A 409 -6.96 -13.18 27.24
CA ALA A 409 -7.24 -14.29 26.35
C ALA A 409 -6.62 -15.58 26.88
N ASP A 410 -5.36 -15.53 27.36
CA ASP A 410 -4.65 -16.69 27.93
C ASP A 410 -5.36 -17.30 29.14
N ARG A 411 -6.02 -16.49 29.95
CA ARG A 411 -6.76 -16.98 31.11
C ARG A 411 -8.14 -17.55 30.78
N LEU A 412 -8.76 -17.08 29.71
CA LEU A 412 -10.16 -17.36 29.40
C LEU A 412 -10.34 -18.32 28.22
N ILE A 413 -9.37 -18.34 27.30
CA ILE A 413 -9.41 -19.17 26.10
C ILE A 413 -8.20 -20.10 26.09
N PRO A 414 -8.40 -21.41 26.20
CA PRO A 414 -7.30 -22.39 26.14
C PRO A 414 -6.51 -22.26 24.81
N PRO A 415 -5.18 -22.44 24.84
CA PRO A 415 -4.39 -22.53 23.63
C PRO A 415 -4.93 -23.61 22.69
N GLY A 416 -4.90 -23.34 21.39
CA GLY A 416 -5.38 -24.29 20.39
C GLY A 416 -6.89 -24.34 20.23
N SER A 417 -7.66 -23.48 20.89
CA SER A 417 -9.12 -23.37 20.70
C SER A 417 -9.46 -22.65 19.39
N CYS A 418 -10.53 -23.07 18.73
CA CYS A 418 -11.12 -22.31 17.63
C CYS A 418 -11.81 -21.05 18.18
N VAL A 419 -11.44 -19.88 17.69
CA VAL A 419 -12.01 -18.60 18.09
C VAL A 419 -12.55 -17.88 16.85
N LEU A 420 -13.82 -17.52 16.86
CA LEU A 420 -14.40 -16.61 15.88
C LEU A 420 -14.25 -15.18 16.37
N THR A 421 -13.83 -14.30 15.50
CA THR A 421 -13.68 -12.88 15.80
C THR A 421 -14.22 -12.01 14.67
N ASN A 422 -14.64 -10.80 15.00
CA ASN A 422 -14.92 -9.74 14.04
C ASN A 422 -13.70 -8.85 13.78
N ASP A 423 -12.59 -9.04 14.53
CA ASP A 423 -11.30 -8.39 14.30
C ASP A 423 -10.15 -9.42 14.41
N PRO A 424 -9.62 -9.89 13.27
CA PRO A 424 -8.59 -10.92 13.28
C PRO A 424 -7.27 -10.45 13.91
N SER A 425 -6.97 -9.14 13.93
CA SER A 425 -5.76 -8.61 14.58
C SER A 425 -5.72 -8.95 16.07
N LEU A 426 -6.87 -9.00 16.74
CA LEU A 426 -6.98 -9.41 18.15
C LEU A 426 -6.49 -10.85 18.35
N THR A 427 -7.05 -11.77 17.58
CA THR A 427 -6.76 -13.20 17.76
C THR A 427 -5.37 -13.57 17.25
N VAL A 428 -4.89 -12.92 16.18
CA VAL A 428 -3.52 -13.09 15.68
C VAL A 428 -2.50 -12.57 16.71
N SER A 429 -2.70 -11.37 17.27
CA SER A 429 -1.81 -10.76 18.26
C SER A 429 -1.86 -11.43 19.63
N ALA A 430 -2.92 -12.19 19.93
CA ALA A 430 -3.05 -12.97 21.17
C ALA A 430 -2.69 -14.46 21.00
N ASP A 431 -2.19 -14.86 19.84
CA ASP A 431 -1.92 -16.26 19.48
C ASP A 431 -3.14 -17.19 19.66
N ARG A 432 -4.32 -16.68 19.28
CA ARG A 432 -5.62 -17.39 19.38
C ARG A 432 -6.31 -17.51 18.00
N PHE A 433 -5.62 -17.15 16.93
CA PHE A 433 -6.12 -17.27 15.57
C PHE A 433 -5.98 -18.73 15.02
N ALA A 434 -4.96 -19.42 15.47
CA ALA A 434 -4.77 -20.86 15.17
C ALA A 434 -5.31 -21.71 16.37
N PRO A 435 -5.75 -22.96 16.14
CA PRO A 435 -5.45 -23.76 14.97
C PRO A 435 -6.37 -23.40 13.81
N ALA A 436 -5.78 -23.14 12.66
CA ALA A 436 -6.50 -23.17 11.42
C ALA A 436 -6.75 -24.65 11.08
N SER A 437 -7.93 -25.12 11.41
CA SER A 437 -8.41 -26.46 11.11
C SER A 437 -9.68 -26.32 10.28
N PRO A 438 -9.96 -27.24 9.34
CA PRO A 438 -11.21 -27.21 8.58
C PRO A 438 -12.47 -27.27 9.43
N VAL A 439 -12.35 -27.71 10.70
CA VAL A 439 -13.46 -27.72 11.65
C VAL A 439 -13.64 -26.40 12.40
N CYS A 440 -12.64 -25.52 12.38
CA CYS A 440 -12.73 -24.17 12.95
C CYS A 440 -13.44 -23.20 11.99
N PRO A 441 -13.90 -22.03 12.48
CA PRO A 441 -14.38 -20.97 11.61
C PRO A 441 -13.37 -20.62 10.52
N ALA A 442 -13.82 -20.55 9.28
CA ALA A 442 -12.95 -20.20 8.15
C ALA A 442 -12.80 -18.70 7.98
N MET A 443 -13.81 -17.92 8.36
CA MET A 443 -13.85 -16.47 8.20
C MET A 443 -12.62 -15.78 8.77
N VAL A 444 -12.06 -14.85 7.99
CA VAL A 444 -10.96 -13.97 8.39
C VAL A 444 -11.44 -12.52 8.39
N ASP A 445 -11.85 -12.01 7.23
CA ASP A 445 -12.32 -10.64 7.03
C ASP A 445 -13.85 -10.55 7.18
N ALA A 446 -14.32 -10.22 8.38
CA ALA A 446 -15.74 -10.04 8.66
C ALA A 446 -16.34 -8.89 7.84
N TYR A 447 -15.61 -7.77 7.69
CA TYR A 447 -16.04 -6.61 6.93
C TYR A 447 -16.07 -6.89 5.43
N GLY A 448 -15.01 -7.46 4.88
CA GLY A 448 -14.96 -7.87 3.48
C GLY A 448 -16.02 -8.90 3.14
N THR A 449 -16.29 -9.85 4.05
CA THR A 449 -17.36 -10.84 3.90
C THR A 449 -18.74 -10.15 3.79
N LEU A 450 -19.02 -9.19 4.67
CA LEU A 450 -20.27 -8.41 4.59
C LEU A 450 -20.38 -7.67 3.26
N LEU A 451 -19.33 -7.00 2.82
CA LEU A 451 -19.32 -6.28 1.54
C LEU A 451 -19.50 -7.22 0.33
N ALA A 452 -18.88 -8.40 0.34
CA ALA A 452 -19.05 -9.39 -0.72
C ALA A 452 -20.46 -9.97 -0.79
N MET A 453 -21.18 -10.04 0.35
CA MET A 453 -22.55 -10.55 0.42
C MET A 453 -23.62 -9.50 0.13
N THR A 454 -23.27 -8.23 0.17
CA THR A 454 -24.19 -7.09 0.02
C THR A 454 -23.87 -6.21 -1.18
N ASP A 455 -23.13 -6.74 -2.16
CA ASP A 455 -22.67 -5.99 -3.32
C ASP A 455 -22.01 -4.65 -2.93
N GLY A 456 -21.09 -4.71 -1.94
CA GLY A 456 -20.31 -3.57 -1.47
C GLY A 456 -21.01 -2.63 -0.49
N ARG A 457 -22.22 -2.92 -0.06
CA ARG A 457 -22.97 -2.12 0.93
C ARG A 457 -22.60 -2.53 2.36
N LYS A 458 -22.71 -1.60 3.29
CA LYS A 458 -22.51 -1.88 4.73
C LYS A 458 -23.79 -2.35 5.43
N MET A 459 -24.93 -2.34 4.73
CA MET A 459 -26.23 -2.63 5.30
C MET A 459 -26.95 -3.67 4.45
N LEU A 460 -27.68 -4.55 5.11
CA LEU A 460 -28.56 -5.51 4.47
C LEU A 460 -29.79 -4.78 3.91
N ALA A 461 -30.08 -4.96 2.63
CA ALA A 461 -31.17 -4.27 1.95
C ALA A 461 -32.31 -5.21 1.53
N THR A 462 -32.05 -6.52 1.39
CA THR A 462 -33.02 -7.49 0.91
C THR A 462 -33.24 -8.64 1.90
N PRO A 463 -34.42 -9.26 1.93
CA PRO A 463 -34.65 -10.45 2.75
C PRO A 463 -33.68 -11.60 2.44
N GLN A 464 -33.27 -11.72 1.19
CA GLN A 464 -32.28 -12.74 0.77
C GLN A 464 -30.91 -12.50 1.40
N GLU A 465 -30.44 -11.25 1.44
CA GLU A 465 -29.18 -10.89 2.12
C GLU A 465 -29.27 -11.17 3.61
N VAL A 466 -30.38 -10.77 4.26
CA VAL A 466 -30.62 -11.05 5.69
C VAL A 466 -30.54 -12.54 5.95
N HIS A 467 -31.22 -13.37 5.13
CA HIS A 467 -31.20 -14.82 5.27
C HIS A 467 -29.77 -15.39 5.09
N SER A 468 -29.11 -15.02 4.00
CA SER A 468 -27.78 -15.55 3.65
C SER A 468 -26.72 -15.19 4.69
N VAL A 469 -26.71 -13.93 5.16
CA VAL A 469 -25.76 -13.45 6.17
C VAL A 469 -26.04 -14.11 7.52
N THR A 470 -27.31 -14.22 7.92
CA THR A 470 -27.68 -14.91 9.16
C THR A 470 -27.25 -16.37 9.12
N ALA A 471 -27.46 -17.08 8.02
CA ALA A 471 -27.05 -18.46 7.85
C ALA A 471 -25.52 -18.62 7.93
N LEU A 472 -24.77 -17.74 7.25
CA LEU A 472 -23.29 -17.79 7.27
C LEU A 472 -22.76 -17.57 8.70
N TRP A 473 -23.16 -16.50 9.37
CA TRP A 473 -22.66 -16.21 10.71
C TRP A 473 -23.09 -17.26 11.73
N SER A 474 -24.31 -17.81 11.63
CA SER A 474 -24.75 -18.91 12.49
C SER A 474 -23.90 -20.16 12.27
N ALA A 475 -23.55 -20.48 11.02
CA ALA A 475 -22.66 -21.60 10.71
C ALA A 475 -21.24 -21.40 11.26
N GLU A 476 -20.69 -20.19 11.13
CA GLU A 476 -19.36 -19.85 11.69
C GLU A 476 -19.36 -19.90 13.23
N PHE A 477 -20.39 -19.35 13.88
CA PHE A 477 -20.56 -19.47 15.34
C PHE A 477 -20.75 -20.93 15.77
N ALA A 478 -21.43 -21.76 14.98
CA ALA A 478 -21.59 -23.19 15.29
C ALA A 478 -20.26 -23.96 15.33
N ARG A 479 -19.26 -23.52 14.59
CA ARG A 479 -17.91 -24.12 14.55
C ARG A 479 -16.98 -23.56 15.62
N ALA A 480 -17.35 -22.47 16.29
CA ALA A 480 -16.54 -21.76 17.25
C ALA A 480 -16.92 -22.14 18.68
N PRO A 481 -16.05 -22.82 19.47
CA PRO A 481 -16.25 -22.96 20.90
C PRO A 481 -16.06 -21.63 21.66
N TYR A 482 -15.36 -20.66 21.05
CA TYR A 482 -15.15 -19.32 21.62
C TYR A 482 -15.41 -18.25 20.57
N ALA A 483 -15.93 -17.09 21.03
CA ALA A 483 -16.06 -15.89 20.23
C ALA A 483 -15.40 -14.72 20.94
N TRP A 484 -14.59 -13.95 20.21
CA TRP A 484 -13.99 -12.71 20.69
C TRP A 484 -14.48 -11.56 19.81
N LEU A 485 -15.40 -10.78 20.33
CA LEU A 485 -16.09 -9.74 19.59
C LEU A 485 -15.66 -8.37 20.12
N GLU A 486 -15.09 -7.54 19.24
CA GLU A 486 -14.68 -6.18 19.56
C GLU A 486 -15.84 -5.19 19.43
N THR A 487 -15.86 -4.15 20.29
CA THR A 487 -16.78 -3.00 20.19
C THR A 487 -16.29 -1.99 19.17
N GLY A 488 -17.23 -1.41 18.42
CA GLY A 488 -16.95 -0.29 17.52
C GLY A 488 -16.24 -0.68 16.24
N SER A 489 -16.14 -1.94 15.94
CA SER A 489 -15.71 -2.45 14.64
C SER A 489 -16.80 -2.20 13.59
N GLN A 490 -17.02 -0.99 13.20
CA GLN A 490 -17.79 -0.51 12.02
C GLN A 490 -19.06 -1.30 11.63
N GLY A 491 -19.73 -2.02 12.56
CA GLY A 491 -20.91 -2.84 12.25
C GLY A 491 -20.60 -4.04 11.36
N GLN A 492 -19.46 -4.68 11.53
CA GLN A 492 -19.01 -5.81 10.72
C GLN A 492 -19.86 -7.05 10.87
N ILE A 493 -20.47 -7.25 12.06
CA ILE A 493 -21.46 -8.30 12.25
C ILE A 493 -22.85 -7.69 12.08
N PRO A 494 -23.58 -8.07 11.04
CA PRO A 494 -24.94 -7.57 10.84
C PRO A 494 -25.90 -8.32 11.77
N TRP A 495 -26.04 -7.86 12.99
CA TRP A 495 -26.89 -8.46 14.01
C TRP A 495 -28.38 -8.41 13.60
N THR A 496 -28.80 -9.43 12.85
CA THR A 496 -30.23 -9.65 12.63
C THR A 496 -30.86 -10.19 13.91
N PRO A 497 -32.19 -9.99 14.14
CA PRO A 497 -32.86 -10.55 15.31
C PRO A 497 -32.64 -12.06 15.47
N ALA A 498 -32.63 -12.80 14.37
CA ALA A 498 -32.40 -14.24 14.37
C ALA A 498 -30.96 -14.60 14.76
N LEU A 499 -29.95 -13.88 14.23
CA LEU A 499 -28.55 -14.09 14.58
C LEU A 499 -28.28 -13.74 16.05
N TYR A 500 -28.86 -12.63 16.54
CA TYR A 500 -28.78 -12.23 17.94
C TYR A 500 -29.38 -13.29 18.88
N ALA A 501 -30.58 -13.77 18.56
CA ALA A 501 -31.23 -14.83 19.34
C ALA A 501 -30.41 -16.14 19.32
N TYR A 502 -29.87 -16.52 18.16
CA TYR A 502 -28.97 -17.67 18.06
C TYR A 502 -27.74 -17.49 18.97
N PHE A 503 -27.04 -16.35 18.86
CA PHE A 503 -25.83 -16.10 19.63
C PHE A 503 -26.10 -16.12 21.15
N THR A 504 -27.09 -15.38 21.61
CA THR A 504 -27.41 -15.26 23.04
C THR A 504 -27.90 -16.58 23.65
N SER A 505 -28.54 -17.46 22.85
CA SER A 505 -28.95 -18.79 23.33
C SER A 505 -27.78 -19.80 23.40
N HIS A 506 -26.76 -19.65 22.56
CA HIS A 506 -25.65 -20.63 22.47
C HIS A 506 -24.36 -20.18 23.14
N PHE A 507 -24.20 -18.90 23.45
CA PHE A 507 -22.97 -18.39 24.03
C PHE A 507 -23.22 -17.75 25.40
N ARG A 508 -22.23 -17.87 26.29
CA ARG A 508 -22.17 -17.19 27.59
C ARG A 508 -20.98 -16.24 27.64
N LEU A 509 -21.14 -15.09 28.24
CA LEU A 509 -20.07 -14.13 28.46
C LEU A 509 -19.05 -14.68 29.45
N LEU A 510 -17.76 -14.66 29.11
CA LEU A 510 -16.64 -14.97 30.00
C LEU A 510 -16.05 -13.73 30.62
N GLY A 511 -16.03 -12.61 29.91
CA GLY A 511 -15.54 -11.33 30.39
C GLY A 511 -15.56 -10.26 29.31
N LEU A 512 -15.65 -9.00 29.74
CA LEU A 512 -15.59 -7.83 28.87
C LEU A 512 -14.13 -7.53 28.51
N VAL A 513 -13.88 -7.11 27.26
CA VAL A 513 -12.55 -6.76 26.76
C VAL A 513 -12.35 -5.24 26.75
N ASN A 514 -13.29 -4.47 26.23
CA ASN A 514 -13.14 -3.04 25.97
C ASN A 514 -14.23 -2.17 26.61
N GLY A 515 -14.73 -2.53 27.81
CA GLY A 515 -15.83 -1.81 28.44
C GLY A 515 -17.22 -2.28 27.96
N PRO A 516 -18.31 -1.75 28.53
CA PRO A 516 -19.66 -2.10 28.07
C PRO A 516 -19.82 -1.61 26.64
N GLY A 517 -20.11 -2.56 25.73
CA GLY A 517 -20.47 -2.24 24.35
C GLY A 517 -21.63 -1.26 24.29
N ALA A 518 -21.71 -0.47 23.23
CA ALA A 518 -22.87 0.35 22.96
C ALA A 518 -24.10 -0.56 22.89
N HIS A 519 -24.97 -0.39 23.84
CA HIS A 519 -26.36 -0.90 23.95
C HIS A 519 -26.80 -2.01 22.97
N ASP A 520 -27.13 -3.17 23.53
CA ASP A 520 -27.95 -4.24 22.94
C ASP A 520 -27.31 -5.23 21.97
N VAL A 521 -26.01 -5.16 21.67
CA VAL A 521 -25.32 -6.15 20.85
C VAL A 521 -24.18 -6.82 21.63
N PRO A 522 -23.89 -8.14 21.41
CA PRO A 522 -22.85 -8.86 22.12
C PRO A 522 -21.44 -8.51 21.57
N GLU A 523 -21.12 -7.23 21.51
CA GLU A 523 -19.77 -6.73 21.17
C GLU A 523 -19.02 -6.31 22.45
N GLY A 524 -17.69 -6.33 22.40
CA GLY A 524 -16.81 -5.98 23.53
C GLY A 524 -16.53 -7.11 24.49
N GLY A 525 -16.84 -8.37 24.14
CA GLY A 525 -16.73 -9.50 25.03
C GLY A 525 -15.99 -10.71 24.50
N LEU A 526 -15.51 -11.52 25.44
CA LEU A 526 -15.08 -12.89 25.22
C LEU A 526 -16.21 -13.82 25.64
N TYR A 527 -16.55 -14.77 24.78
CA TYR A 527 -17.65 -15.69 24.96
C TYR A 527 -17.19 -17.13 24.82
N ALA A 528 -17.82 -18.04 25.57
CA ALA A 528 -17.72 -19.47 25.34
C ALA A 528 -19.09 -20.04 24.94
N ARG A 529 -19.06 -21.05 24.08
CA ARG A 529 -20.27 -21.81 23.75
C ARG A 529 -20.79 -22.55 25.00
N ARG A 530 -22.11 -22.57 25.17
CA ARG A 530 -22.77 -23.26 26.29
C ARG A 530 -22.70 -24.78 26.10
#